data_36e23162b377a9bdb5ead480fb5626fe
#
_entry.id   36e23162b377a9bdb5ead480fb5626fe
#
_cell.length_a   1.000
_cell.length_b   1.000
_cell.length_c   1.000
_cell.angle_alpha   90.00
_cell.angle_beta   90.00
_cell.angle_gamma   90.00
#
_symmetry.space_group_name_H-M   'P 1'
#
loop_
_entity.id
_entity.type
_entity.pdbx_description
1 polymer ?
#
loop_
_entity_poly.entity_id
_entity_poly.type
_entity_poly.pdbx_seq_one_letter_code
_entity_poly.pdbx_strand_id
1 'polypeptide(L)'
;FLAVLGALMYSLTLLPALLSYLGPRINSLRVPIPGANRKTRFWEKFSTKVMKNPVRWLLPAMALLLLLGSPFLNVQLTAGGVEALPPDLESRQALEILEDEFPAFTASVVPLVIVFDDGQDPYSQEIASEMETICEGIREIQGVISLEHPICKPGLFVTELEEWPDNDRLLWQTTVSQNIAMIDVATIFGSGTDESEQLIKDIRTQTEGSTQEILVGGWSSFEVDMKQHLSDRIPFVLTFVLLLTMVLVWMQVRSIVVPVKAVLMNILSVSASFGLIVVVFQEGLLSDALNFTPQPLDLMVPPLVFGIAFGLSMDYEVLMLSRIHEAWNETGDNTLAVSTGLQASGSLITGAAAIMIAVFSGFIFADVMIIKSIGFALAIAVFVDATIVRAIVVPSAMRLMGKANWWSPNFGKKA
;
A
#
# COMPACT_ATOMS: atom_id res chain seq x y z
N PHE A 1 10.01 -14.23 4.65
CA PHE A 1 10.13 -15.26 5.70
C PHE A 1 11.60 -15.54 6.04
N LEU A 2 12.46 -15.91 5.07
CA LEU A 2 13.88 -16.24 5.31
C LEU A 2 14.68 -15.11 5.96
N ALA A 3 14.47 -13.86 5.53
CA ALA A 3 15.13 -12.68 6.11
C ALA A 3 14.74 -12.49 7.59
N VAL A 4 13.46 -12.65 7.92
CA VAL A 4 12.97 -12.55 9.31
C VAL A 4 13.52 -13.68 10.17
N LEU A 5 13.54 -14.91 9.65
CA LEU A 5 14.12 -16.06 10.34
C LEU A 5 15.62 -15.86 10.58
N GLY A 6 16.35 -15.37 9.57
CA GLY A 6 17.77 -15.03 9.70
C GLY A 6 18.02 -13.95 10.75
N ALA A 7 17.23 -12.88 10.76
CA ALA A 7 17.31 -11.81 11.77
C ALA A 7 17.02 -12.35 13.18
N LEU A 8 16.04 -13.25 13.33
CA LEU A 8 15.72 -13.90 14.61
C LEU A 8 16.91 -14.75 15.10
N MET A 9 17.47 -15.61 14.24
CA MET A 9 18.63 -16.42 14.58
C MET A 9 19.83 -15.55 14.99
N TYR A 10 20.07 -14.46 14.24
CA TYR A 10 21.14 -13.51 14.53
C TYR A 10 20.95 -12.83 15.89
N SER A 11 19.72 -12.41 16.19
CA SER A 11 19.37 -11.78 17.47
C SER A 11 19.49 -12.70 18.67
N LEU A 12 19.20 -13.99 18.48
CA LEU A 12 19.24 -14.98 19.56
C LEU A 12 20.65 -15.58 19.78
N THR A 13 21.50 -15.52 18.78
CA THR A 13 22.84 -16.16 18.86
C THR A 13 23.97 -15.14 18.88
N LEU A 14 24.12 -14.37 17.79
CA LEU A 14 25.26 -13.46 17.63
C LEU A 14 25.18 -12.24 18.55
N LEU A 15 24.01 -11.64 18.70
CA LEU A 15 23.86 -10.45 19.54
C LEU A 15 24.22 -10.75 21.02
N PRO A 16 23.70 -11.80 21.69
CA PRO A 16 24.12 -12.16 23.04
C PRO A 16 25.61 -12.50 23.14
N ALA A 17 26.18 -13.20 22.14
CA ALA A 17 27.59 -13.51 22.11
C ALA A 17 28.46 -12.25 22.02
N LEU A 18 28.11 -11.29 21.14
CA LEU A 18 28.80 -10.00 21.03
C LEU A 18 28.67 -9.16 22.31
N LEU A 19 27.49 -9.11 22.92
CA LEU A 19 27.28 -8.41 24.17
C LEU A 19 28.12 -9.03 25.32
N SER A 20 28.20 -10.36 25.38
CA SER A 20 29.02 -11.07 26.34
C SER A 20 30.52 -10.81 26.13
N TYR A 21 30.98 -10.78 24.86
CA TYR A 21 32.36 -10.49 24.50
C TYR A 21 32.76 -9.04 24.82
N LEU A 22 31.90 -8.08 24.50
CA LEU A 22 32.18 -6.66 24.76
C LEU A 22 32.07 -6.30 26.24
N GLY A 23 31.24 -6.99 27.01
CA GLY A 23 31.03 -6.79 28.43
C GLY A 23 30.86 -5.29 28.81
N PRO A 24 31.56 -4.79 29.87
CA PRO A 24 31.43 -3.37 30.27
C PRO A 24 31.91 -2.35 29.24
N ARG A 25 32.71 -2.78 28.24
CA ARG A 25 33.22 -1.88 27.18
C ARG A 25 32.13 -1.34 26.28
N ILE A 26 30.96 -1.95 26.23
CA ILE A 26 29.80 -1.46 25.46
C ILE A 26 29.35 -0.06 25.94
N ASN A 27 29.65 0.27 27.21
CA ASN A 27 29.32 1.56 27.81
C ASN A 27 30.46 2.59 27.73
N SER A 28 31.60 2.29 27.08
CA SER A 28 32.80 3.14 27.05
C SER A 28 32.57 4.43 26.22
N LEU A 29 31.72 4.37 25.20
CA LEU A 29 31.38 5.50 24.32
C LEU A 29 30.03 6.12 24.74
N ARG A 30 29.88 6.47 26.01
CA ARG A 30 28.69 7.19 26.46
C ARG A 30 28.61 8.57 25.82
N VAL A 31 27.66 8.76 24.94
CA VAL A 31 27.28 10.10 24.47
C VAL A 31 26.53 10.79 25.62
N PRO A 32 27.04 11.93 26.15
CA PRO A 32 26.35 12.65 27.20
C PRO A 32 25.08 13.30 26.62
N ILE A 33 23.95 12.62 26.75
CA ILE A 33 22.67 13.20 26.37
C ILE A 33 22.14 13.99 27.56
N PRO A 34 22.07 15.35 27.45
CA PRO A 34 21.53 16.16 28.53
C PRO A 34 20.12 15.72 28.90
N GLY A 35 19.89 15.35 30.16
CA GLY A 35 18.57 14.95 30.64
C GLY A 35 18.24 13.47 30.57
N ALA A 36 19.19 12.58 30.28
CA ALA A 36 18.95 11.13 30.23
C ALA A 36 18.30 10.57 31.52
N ASN A 37 18.69 11.06 32.69
CA ASN A 37 18.08 10.72 33.98
C ASN A 37 16.71 11.40 34.24
N ARG A 38 16.30 12.38 33.40
CA ARG A 38 14.98 13.03 33.52
C ARG A 38 13.90 12.33 32.71
N LYS A 39 14.25 11.44 31.78
CA LYS A 39 13.30 10.81 30.86
C LYS A 39 12.28 9.91 31.58
N THR A 40 12.68 9.18 32.60
CA THR A 40 11.75 8.33 33.38
C THR A 40 10.72 9.16 34.10
N ARG A 41 11.10 10.30 34.70
CA ARG A 41 10.16 11.22 35.35
C ARG A 41 9.26 11.98 34.36
N PHE A 42 9.67 12.15 33.12
CA PHE A 42 8.84 12.76 32.09
C PHE A 42 7.62 11.89 31.76
N TRP A 43 7.84 10.63 31.48
CA TRP A 43 6.75 9.70 31.14
C TRP A 43 5.76 9.52 32.30
N GLU A 44 6.24 9.45 33.53
CA GLU A 44 5.39 9.39 34.71
C GLU A 44 4.49 10.64 34.83
N LYS A 45 5.09 11.84 34.78
CA LYS A 45 4.33 13.10 34.86
C LYS A 45 3.38 13.29 33.70
N PHE A 46 3.78 12.93 32.51
CA PHE A 46 2.96 13.07 31.31
C PHE A 46 1.75 12.11 31.36
N SER A 47 1.96 10.83 31.62
CA SER A 47 0.89 9.84 31.72
C SER A 47 -0.10 10.20 32.84
N THR A 48 0.38 10.64 34.00
CA THR A 48 -0.47 11.10 35.09
C THR A 48 -1.31 12.32 34.69
N LYS A 49 -0.74 13.29 33.96
CA LYS A 49 -1.45 14.48 33.46
C LYS A 49 -2.55 14.09 32.45
N VAL A 50 -2.23 13.19 31.53
CA VAL A 50 -3.19 12.67 30.53
C VAL A 50 -4.33 11.90 31.21
N MET A 51 -4.00 11.00 32.13
CA MET A 51 -5.00 10.19 32.85
C MET A 51 -5.83 10.99 33.86
N LYS A 52 -5.40 12.16 34.28
CA LYS A 52 -6.21 13.04 35.16
C LYS A 52 -7.45 13.59 34.46
N ASN A 53 -7.36 13.89 33.17
CA ASN A 53 -8.47 14.39 32.35
C ASN A 53 -8.51 13.64 31.00
N PRO A 54 -8.83 12.33 30.97
CA PRO A 54 -8.64 11.49 29.81
C PRO A 54 -9.50 11.93 28.61
N VAL A 55 -10.73 12.38 28.82
CA VAL A 55 -11.61 12.83 27.74
C VAL A 55 -11.07 14.07 27.03
N ARG A 56 -10.48 15.01 27.78
CA ARG A 56 -9.89 16.25 27.20
C ARG A 56 -8.69 15.98 26.30
N TRP A 57 -7.99 14.86 26.50
CA TRP A 57 -6.86 14.46 25.69
C TRP A 57 -7.27 13.49 24.58
N LEU A 58 -8.20 12.59 24.85
CA LEU A 58 -8.64 11.56 23.91
C LEU A 58 -9.40 12.16 22.73
N LEU A 59 -10.41 13.02 23.00
CA LEU A 59 -11.25 13.57 21.93
C LEU A 59 -10.48 14.39 20.90
N PRO A 60 -9.61 15.35 21.27
CA PRO A 60 -8.80 16.07 20.29
C PRO A 60 -7.81 15.16 19.53
N ALA A 61 -7.20 14.18 20.22
CA ALA A 61 -6.30 13.24 19.57
C ALA A 61 -7.03 12.37 18.54
N MET A 62 -8.19 11.86 18.89
CA MET A 62 -9.03 11.09 17.96
C MET A 62 -9.51 11.95 16.79
N ALA A 63 -9.98 13.17 17.05
CA ALA A 63 -10.40 14.11 16.03
C ALA A 63 -9.25 14.44 15.06
N LEU A 64 -8.05 14.68 15.59
CA LEU A 64 -6.85 14.92 14.79
C LEU A 64 -6.50 13.72 13.91
N LEU A 65 -6.51 12.50 14.45
CA LEU A 65 -6.19 11.30 13.68
C LEU A 65 -7.23 11.03 12.57
N LEU A 66 -8.52 11.25 12.87
CA LEU A 66 -9.58 11.14 11.86
C LEU A 66 -9.46 12.21 10.78
N LEU A 67 -9.14 13.45 11.16
CA LEU A 67 -8.89 14.54 10.20
C LEU A 67 -7.69 14.22 9.30
N LEU A 68 -6.59 13.77 9.88
CA LEU A 68 -5.40 13.40 9.11
C LEU A 68 -5.63 12.18 8.21
N GLY A 69 -6.52 11.27 8.60
CA GLY A 69 -6.86 10.09 7.82
C GLY A 69 -7.90 10.34 6.73
N SER A 70 -8.70 11.42 6.83
CA SER A 70 -9.81 11.67 5.91
C SER A 70 -9.41 11.82 4.44
N PRO A 71 -8.24 12.39 4.04
CA PRO A 71 -7.85 12.48 2.64
C PRO A 71 -7.68 11.12 1.96
N PHE A 72 -7.38 10.07 2.74
CA PHE A 72 -7.27 8.71 2.20
C PHE A 72 -8.55 8.19 1.55
N LEU A 73 -9.71 8.75 1.91
CA LEU A 73 -10.98 8.39 1.26
C LEU A 73 -11.05 8.80 -0.21
N ASN A 74 -10.20 9.75 -0.63
CA ASN A 74 -10.10 10.24 -2.01
C ASN A 74 -8.80 9.79 -2.67
N VAL A 75 -8.19 8.70 -2.20
CA VAL A 75 -6.97 8.17 -2.79
C VAL A 75 -7.21 7.71 -4.21
N GLN A 76 -6.36 8.14 -5.12
CA GLN A 76 -6.26 7.63 -6.47
C GLN A 76 -5.04 6.73 -6.57
N LEU A 77 -5.21 5.58 -7.22
CA LEU A 77 -4.17 4.57 -7.33
C LEU A 77 -3.84 4.30 -8.80
N THR A 78 -2.55 4.25 -9.11
CA THR A 78 -2.04 3.93 -10.45
C THR A 78 -0.94 2.88 -10.36
N ALA A 79 -0.66 2.17 -11.44
CA ALA A 79 0.45 1.21 -11.49
C ALA A 79 1.85 1.88 -11.63
N GLY A 80 1.90 3.20 -11.50
CA GLY A 80 3.12 3.99 -11.65
C GLY A 80 3.51 4.21 -13.12
N GLY A 81 3.63 5.47 -13.50
CA GLY A 81 4.08 5.90 -14.83
C GLY A 81 5.51 6.44 -14.80
N VAL A 82 5.88 7.09 -15.88
CA VAL A 82 7.17 7.78 -16.01
C VAL A 82 7.29 8.94 -15.03
N GLU A 83 6.18 9.50 -14.60
CA GLU A 83 6.07 10.57 -13.60
C GLU A 83 6.62 10.14 -12.23
N ALA A 84 6.72 8.83 -11.97
CA ALA A 84 7.35 8.29 -10.76
C ALA A 84 8.88 8.51 -10.74
N LEU A 85 9.47 8.83 -11.90
CA LEU A 85 10.89 9.13 -12.04
C LEU A 85 11.16 10.61 -11.80
N PRO A 86 12.41 10.97 -11.39
CA PRO A 86 12.82 12.37 -11.23
C PRO A 86 12.62 13.20 -12.51
N PRO A 87 12.20 14.47 -12.38
CA PRO A 87 11.96 15.35 -13.53
C PRO A 87 13.21 15.66 -14.38
N ASP A 88 14.40 15.52 -13.80
CA ASP A 88 15.69 15.80 -14.43
C ASP A 88 16.27 14.64 -15.22
N LEU A 89 15.63 13.47 -15.22
CA LEU A 89 16.07 12.34 -16.02
C LEU A 89 15.79 12.54 -17.51
N GLU A 90 16.81 12.29 -18.34
CA GLU A 90 16.75 12.43 -19.79
C GLU A 90 15.61 11.61 -20.41
N SER A 91 15.40 10.37 -19.94
CA SER A 91 14.32 9.50 -20.41
C SER A 91 12.92 10.07 -20.13
N ARG A 92 12.73 10.71 -18.97
CA ARG A 92 11.49 11.36 -18.62
C ARG A 92 11.26 12.62 -19.45
N GLN A 93 12.27 13.48 -19.57
CA GLN A 93 12.19 14.69 -20.39
C GLN A 93 11.89 14.37 -21.86
N ALA A 94 12.52 13.32 -22.39
CA ALA A 94 12.25 12.86 -23.74
C ALA A 94 10.79 12.41 -23.93
N LEU A 95 10.24 11.70 -22.95
CA LEU A 95 8.87 11.24 -23.03
C LEU A 95 7.87 12.39 -22.89
N GLU A 96 8.10 13.33 -21.95
CA GLU A 96 7.28 14.54 -21.78
C GLU A 96 7.25 15.38 -23.10
N ILE A 97 8.41 15.54 -23.76
CA ILE A 97 8.48 16.21 -25.07
C ILE A 97 7.70 15.43 -26.15
N LEU A 98 7.81 14.09 -26.14
CA LEU A 98 7.06 13.26 -27.09
C LEU A 98 5.54 13.37 -26.86
N GLU A 99 5.09 13.41 -25.62
CA GLU A 99 3.66 13.56 -25.27
C GLU A 99 3.12 14.92 -25.70
N ASP A 100 3.89 15.98 -25.46
CA ASP A 100 3.45 17.35 -25.77
C ASP A 100 3.49 17.65 -27.29
N GLU A 101 4.57 17.26 -27.96
CA GLU A 101 4.81 17.64 -29.37
C GLU A 101 4.34 16.57 -30.36
N PHE A 102 4.28 15.31 -29.96
CA PHE A 102 3.97 14.17 -30.81
C PHE A 102 2.91 13.23 -30.17
N PRO A 103 1.72 13.71 -29.80
CA PRO A 103 0.74 12.92 -29.07
C PRO A 103 0.28 11.64 -29.79
N ALA A 104 0.39 11.61 -31.13
CA ALA A 104 0.09 10.41 -31.92
C ALA A 104 1.09 9.26 -31.70
N PHE A 105 2.34 9.56 -31.29
CA PHE A 105 3.36 8.55 -31.01
C PHE A 105 3.31 8.05 -29.54
N THR A 106 2.66 8.81 -28.66
CA THR A 106 2.50 8.48 -27.26
C THR A 106 1.10 7.97 -26.94
N ALA A 107 0.25 7.82 -27.96
CA ALA A 107 -1.05 7.18 -27.81
C ALA A 107 -0.89 5.84 -27.11
N SER A 108 -1.64 5.63 -26.05
CA SER A 108 -1.65 4.36 -25.34
C SER A 108 -2.20 3.28 -26.27
N VAL A 109 -1.56 2.11 -26.25
CA VAL A 109 -1.97 0.97 -27.08
C VAL A 109 -2.50 -0.12 -26.16
N VAL A 110 -3.70 -0.61 -26.50
CA VAL A 110 -4.33 -1.76 -25.86
C VAL A 110 -4.28 -2.93 -26.85
N PRO A 111 -3.34 -3.88 -26.69
CA PRO A 111 -3.29 -5.06 -27.54
C PRO A 111 -4.42 -6.02 -27.21
N LEU A 112 -5.15 -6.45 -28.22
CA LEU A 112 -6.09 -7.55 -28.16
C LEU A 112 -5.40 -8.80 -28.74
N VAL A 113 -5.40 -9.87 -27.96
CA VAL A 113 -4.85 -11.17 -28.41
C VAL A 113 -6.02 -12.11 -28.64
N ILE A 114 -6.19 -12.53 -29.88
CA ILE A 114 -7.20 -13.49 -30.33
C ILE A 114 -6.54 -14.85 -30.38
N VAL A 115 -7.11 -15.81 -29.67
CA VAL A 115 -6.67 -17.20 -29.70
C VAL A 115 -7.72 -18.03 -30.45
N PHE A 116 -7.31 -18.62 -31.55
CA PHE A 116 -8.17 -19.49 -32.36
C PHE A 116 -8.10 -20.94 -31.85
N ASP A 117 -9.21 -21.63 -31.90
CA ASP A 117 -9.27 -23.05 -31.51
C ASP A 117 -8.39 -23.94 -32.39
N ASP A 118 -7.93 -25.07 -31.85
CA ASP A 118 -7.10 -26.02 -32.59
C ASP A 118 -7.82 -26.51 -33.86
N GLY A 119 -7.21 -26.24 -35.00
CA GLY A 119 -7.72 -26.62 -36.32
C GLY A 119 -8.59 -25.57 -37.01
N GLN A 120 -8.82 -24.43 -36.40
CA GLN A 120 -9.40 -23.28 -37.09
C GLN A 120 -8.32 -22.57 -37.91
N ASP A 121 -8.70 -22.15 -39.10
CA ASP A 121 -7.83 -21.33 -39.97
C ASP A 121 -8.10 -19.86 -39.70
N PRO A 122 -7.12 -19.10 -39.12
CA PRO A 122 -7.27 -17.67 -38.96
C PRO A 122 -7.55 -16.94 -40.28
N TYR A 123 -7.17 -17.55 -41.41
CA TYR A 123 -7.43 -17.06 -42.75
C TYR A 123 -8.81 -17.53 -43.25
N SER A 124 -9.85 -17.30 -42.46
CA SER A 124 -11.22 -17.64 -42.83
C SER A 124 -12.11 -16.42 -42.89
N GLN A 125 -12.98 -16.38 -43.92
CA GLN A 125 -13.94 -15.29 -44.12
C GLN A 125 -14.98 -15.22 -42.99
N GLU A 126 -15.32 -16.37 -42.39
CA GLU A 126 -16.28 -16.47 -41.28
C GLU A 126 -15.73 -15.75 -40.03
N ILE A 127 -14.49 -16.03 -39.67
CA ILE A 127 -13.80 -15.37 -38.56
C ILE A 127 -13.67 -13.89 -38.85
N ALA A 128 -13.25 -13.51 -40.06
CA ALA A 128 -13.10 -12.08 -40.41
C ALA A 128 -14.43 -11.31 -40.33
N SER A 129 -15.57 -11.94 -40.67
CA SER A 129 -16.87 -11.29 -40.57
C SER A 129 -17.35 -11.13 -39.13
N GLU A 130 -17.04 -12.06 -38.24
CA GLU A 130 -17.26 -11.93 -36.80
C GLU A 130 -16.40 -10.79 -36.23
N MET A 131 -15.12 -10.82 -36.57
CA MET A 131 -14.16 -9.82 -36.11
C MET A 131 -14.48 -8.40 -36.62
N GLU A 132 -15.01 -8.24 -37.82
CA GLU A 132 -15.49 -6.93 -38.33
C GLU A 132 -16.50 -6.31 -37.38
N THR A 133 -17.50 -7.08 -36.95
CA THR A 133 -18.54 -6.60 -36.02
C THR A 133 -17.95 -6.17 -34.68
N ILE A 134 -17.00 -6.94 -34.14
CA ILE A 134 -16.31 -6.62 -32.89
C ILE A 134 -15.45 -5.36 -33.08
N CYS A 135 -14.68 -5.28 -34.17
CA CYS A 135 -13.83 -4.14 -34.46
C CYS A 135 -14.67 -2.84 -34.66
N GLU A 136 -15.83 -2.92 -35.32
CA GLU A 136 -16.73 -1.78 -35.45
C GLU A 136 -17.26 -1.33 -34.08
N GLY A 137 -17.71 -2.26 -33.25
CA GLY A 137 -18.15 -1.94 -31.89
C GLY A 137 -17.04 -1.30 -31.05
N ILE A 138 -15.79 -1.75 -31.18
CA ILE A 138 -14.64 -1.16 -30.46
C ILE A 138 -14.30 0.24 -31.01
N ARG A 139 -14.38 0.48 -32.33
CA ARG A 139 -14.15 1.79 -32.93
C ARG A 139 -15.14 2.86 -32.46
N GLU A 140 -16.36 2.46 -32.07
CA GLU A 140 -17.40 3.36 -31.55
C GLU A 140 -17.18 3.73 -30.07
N ILE A 141 -16.29 3.03 -29.36
CA ILE A 141 -15.99 3.34 -27.95
C ILE A 141 -15.29 4.71 -27.86
N GLN A 142 -15.77 5.53 -26.96
CA GLN A 142 -15.20 6.84 -26.72
C GLN A 142 -13.72 6.71 -26.31
N GLY A 143 -12.85 7.44 -27.00
CA GLY A 143 -11.40 7.46 -26.71
C GLY A 143 -10.58 6.53 -27.58
N VAL A 144 -11.19 5.68 -28.39
CA VAL A 144 -10.48 4.91 -29.43
C VAL A 144 -10.13 5.86 -30.60
N ILE A 145 -8.83 5.92 -30.92
CA ILE A 145 -8.31 6.72 -32.06
C ILE A 145 -8.35 5.89 -33.34
N SER A 146 -7.80 4.68 -33.25
CA SER A 146 -7.71 3.77 -34.39
C SER A 146 -7.67 2.33 -33.94
N LEU A 147 -8.25 1.49 -34.76
CA LEU A 147 -8.12 0.04 -34.74
C LEU A 147 -8.08 -0.40 -36.19
N GLU A 148 -6.89 -0.73 -36.66
CA GLU A 148 -6.66 -1.11 -38.02
C GLU A 148 -5.94 -2.46 -38.09
N HIS A 149 -6.65 -3.50 -38.52
CA HIS A 149 -6.08 -4.81 -38.72
C HIS A 149 -6.77 -5.53 -39.88
N PRO A 150 -6.06 -6.34 -40.68
CA PRO A 150 -6.66 -7.11 -41.78
C PRO A 150 -7.81 -8.00 -41.38
N ILE A 151 -7.77 -8.58 -40.19
CA ILE A 151 -8.85 -9.45 -39.66
C ILE A 151 -10.19 -8.74 -39.52
N CYS A 152 -10.19 -7.41 -39.39
CA CYS A 152 -11.37 -6.57 -39.34
C CYS A 152 -11.89 -6.17 -40.74
N LYS A 153 -11.32 -6.75 -41.81
CA LYS A 153 -11.61 -6.39 -43.22
C LYS A 153 -11.98 -7.68 -43.99
N PRO A 154 -13.19 -8.24 -43.82
CA PRO A 154 -13.54 -9.53 -44.43
C PRO A 154 -13.46 -9.53 -45.95
N GLY A 155 -13.52 -8.35 -46.58
CA GLY A 155 -13.32 -8.23 -48.04
C GLY A 155 -11.92 -8.65 -48.53
N LEU A 156 -10.90 -8.63 -47.65
CA LEU A 156 -9.54 -9.12 -48.02
C LEU A 156 -9.51 -10.65 -48.13
N PHE A 157 -10.33 -11.36 -47.35
CA PHE A 157 -10.34 -12.81 -47.25
C PHE A 157 -11.04 -13.50 -48.45
N VAL A 158 -11.49 -12.72 -49.40
CA VAL A 158 -12.03 -13.20 -50.69
C VAL A 158 -10.91 -13.42 -51.76
N THR A 159 -9.74 -12.78 -51.50
CA THR A 159 -8.58 -12.84 -52.39
C THR A 159 -7.41 -13.55 -51.71
N GLU A 160 -6.43 -14.02 -52.52
CA GLU A 160 -5.24 -14.64 -51.96
C GLU A 160 -4.36 -13.62 -51.25
N LEU A 161 -3.57 -14.03 -50.22
CA LEU A 161 -2.75 -13.16 -49.38
C LEU A 161 -1.74 -12.32 -50.21
N GLU A 162 -1.26 -12.87 -51.34
CA GLU A 162 -0.36 -12.20 -52.26
C GLU A 162 -1.01 -11.01 -52.99
N GLU A 163 -2.32 -10.99 -53.09
CA GLU A 163 -3.10 -9.91 -53.74
C GLU A 163 -3.49 -8.77 -52.78
N TRP A 164 -3.22 -8.96 -51.47
CA TRP A 164 -3.53 -7.92 -50.47
C TRP A 164 -2.64 -6.67 -50.67
N PRO A 165 -3.14 -5.50 -50.27
CA PRO A 165 -2.30 -4.31 -50.15
C PRO A 165 -1.05 -4.59 -49.30
N ASP A 166 0.08 -4.04 -49.71
CA ASP A 166 1.38 -4.33 -49.06
C ASP A 166 1.37 -4.08 -47.55
N ASN A 167 0.69 -3.02 -47.08
CA ASN A 167 0.57 -2.71 -45.67
C ASN A 167 -0.27 -3.75 -44.90
N ASP A 168 -1.41 -4.18 -45.47
CA ASP A 168 -2.28 -5.18 -44.82
C ASP A 168 -1.57 -6.55 -44.77
N ARG A 169 -0.85 -6.91 -45.88
CA ARG A 169 -0.07 -8.14 -45.93
C ARG A 169 1.07 -8.17 -44.93
N LEU A 170 1.82 -7.06 -44.81
CA LEU A 170 2.88 -6.93 -43.81
C LEU A 170 2.36 -6.99 -42.40
N LEU A 171 1.27 -6.28 -42.09
CA LEU A 171 0.63 -6.29 -40.80
C LEU A 171 0.15 -7.69 -40.43
N TRP A 172 -0.52 -8.41 -41.35
CA TRP A 172 -0.91 -9.79 -41.15
C TRP A 172 0.27 -10.70 -40.82
N GLN A 173 1.35 -10.63 -41.61
CA GLN A 173 2.55 -11.47 -41.42
C GLN A 173 3.28 -11.19 -40.10
N THR A 174 3.15 -9.98 -39.54
CA THR A 174 3.83 -9.59 -38.31
C THR A 174 2.97 -9.80 -37.05
N THR A 175 1.65 -9.82 -37.19
CA THR A 175 0.71 -9.87 -36.07
C THR A 175 -0.07 -11.18 -35.95
N VAL A 176 -0.01 -12.05 -36.97
CA VAL A 176 -0.66 -13.37 -36.96
C VAL A 176 0.39 -14.47 -36.97
N SER A 177 0.33 -15.38 -36.03
CA SER A 177 1.23 -16.52 -35.92
C SER A 177 0.48 -17.76 -35.46
N GLN A 178 0.49 -18.80 -36.28
CA GLN A 178 -0.22 -20.07 -36.01
C GLN A 178 -1.71 -19.83 -35.71
N ASN A 179 -2.11 -20.04 -34.46
CA ASN A 179 -3.48 -19.86 -33.96
C ASN A 179 -3.67 -18.61 -33.12
N ILE A 180 -2.83 -17.59 -33.28
CA ILE A 180 -2.91 -16.34 -32.51
C ILE A 180 -2.85 -15.15 -33.46
N ALA A 181 -3.73 -14.17 -33.25
CA ALA A 181 -3.64 -12.85 -33.88
C ALA A 181 -3.58 -11.76 -32.80
N MET A 182 -2.82 -10.69 -33.08
CA MET A 182 -2.72 -9.52 -32.21
C MET A 182 -3.24 -8.28 -32.96
N ILE A 183 -4.15 -7.56 -32.32
CA ILE A 183 -4.71 -6.30 -32.84
C ILE A 183 -4.37 -5.19 -31.84
N ASP A 184 -3.86 -4.09 -32.32
CA ASP A 184 -3.57 -2.92 -31.51
C ASP A 184 -4.72 -1.91 -31.58
N VAL A 185 -5.28 -1.56 -30.43
CA VAL A 185 -6.26 -0.49 -30.26
C VAL A 185 -5.54 0.74 -29.73
N ALA A 186 -5.40 1.77 -30.56
CA ALA A 186 -4.82 3.04 -30.13
C ALA A 186 -5.89 3.90 -29.41
N THR A 187 -5.54 4.48 -28.26
CA THR A 187 -6.45 5.29 -27.44
C THR A 187 -5.81 6.61 -27.02
N ILE A 188 -6.67 7.63 -26.83
CA ILE A 188 -6.25 8.94 -26.31
C ILE A 188 -6.02 8.90 -24.78
N PHE A 189 -6.53 7.89 -24.08
CA PHE A 189 -6.44 7.85 -22.63
C PHE A 189 -5.14 7.22 -22.17
N GLY A 190 -4.38 7.97 -21.36
CA GLY A 190 -3.20 7.44 -20.66
C GLY A 190 -3.59 6.43 -19.59
N SER A 191 -2.66 5.55 -19.24
CA SER A 191 -2.84 4.62 -18.12
C SER A 191 -3.07 5.38 -16.81
N GLY A 192 -3.83 4.77 -15.89
CA GLY A 192 -4.08 5.34 -14.56
C GLY A 192 -5.25 6.30 -14.48
N THR A 193 -5.91 6.59 -15.59
CA THR A 193 -7.11 7.44 -15.61
C THR A 193 -8.39 6.62 -15.48
N ASP A 194 -9.44 7.23 -14.92
CA ASP A 194 -10.75 6.57 -14.81
C ASP A 194 -11.36 6.29 -16.20
N GLU A 195 -11.05 7.15 -17.17
CA GLU A 195 -11.45 6.99 -18.57
C GLU A 195 -10.78 5.79 -19.21
N SER A 196 -9.49 5.57 -18.95
CA SER A 196 -8.78 4.38 -19.42
C SER A 196 -9.34 3.10 -18.79
N GLU A 197 -9.68 3.13 -17.51
CA GLU A 197 -10.32 1.99 -16.83
C GLU A 197 -11.69 1.66 -17.43
N GLN A 198 -12.49 2.69 -17.73
CA GLN A 198 -13.79 2.50 -18.38
C GLN A 198 -13.63 1.96 -19.80
N LEU A 199 -12.69 2.50 -20.57
CA LEU A 199 -12.37 2.01 -21.92
C LEU A 199 -12.04 0.50 -21.93
N ILE A 200 -11.20 0.04 -21.00
CA ILE A 200 -10.85 -1.39 -20.90
C ILE A 200 -12.08 -2.24 -20.60
N LYS A 201 -12.98 -1.77 -19.72
CA LYS A 201 -14.24 -2.47 -19.42
C LYS A 201 -15.16 -2.52 -20.63
N ASP A 202 -15.27 -1.44 -21.39
CA ASP A 202 -16.10 -1.35 -22.58
C ASP A 202 -15.55 -2.25 -23.69
N ILE A 203 -14.22 -2.28 -23.91
CA ILE A 203 -13.59 -3.23 -24.85
C ILE A 203 -13.88 -4.67 -24.43
N ARG A 204 -13.73 -5.05 -23.18
CA ARG A 204 -14.06 -6.40 -22.68
C ARG A 204 -15.51 -6.76 -22.92
N THR A 205 -16.42 -5.80 -22.72
CA THR A 205 -17.85 -6.03 -22.98
C THR A 205 -18.12 -6.27 -24.46
N GLN A 206 -17.43 -5.58 -25.35
CA GLN A 206 -17.58 -5.79 -26.82
C GLN A 206 -16.99 -7.14 -27.28
N THR A 207 -16.01 -7.65 -26.57
CA THR A 207 -15.40 -8.95 -26.87
C THR A 207 -16.10 -10.13 -26.20
N GLU A 208 -16.99 -9.87 -25.23
CA GLU A 208 -17.82 -10.91 -24.60
C GLU A 208 -18.79 -11.53 -25.61
N GLY A 209 -18.79 -12.85 -25.67
CA GLY A 209 -19.68 -13.60 -26.56
C GLY A 209 -19.09 -13.88 -27.94
N SER A 210 -17.85 -13.50 -28.22
CA SER A 210 -17.10 -13.98 -29.37
C SER A 210 -16.98 -15.50 -29.36
N THR A 211 -16.98 -16.11 -30.54
CA THR A 211 -16.67 -17.56 -30.68
C THR A 211 -15.19 -17.84 -30.45
N GLN A 212 -14.34 -16.80 -30.54
CA GLN A 212 -12.91 -16.87 -30.29
C GLN A 212 -12.57 -16.34 -28.88
N GLU A 213 -11.53 -16.88 -28.27
CA GLU A 213 -11.00 -16.34 -27.02
C GLU A 213 -10.24 -15.03 -27.31
N ILE A 214 -10.77 -13.91 -26.83
CA ILE A 214 -10.15 -12.58 -26.99
C ILE A 214 -9.66 -12.06 -25.64
N LEU A 215 -8.34 -11.93 -25.52
CA LEU A 215 -7.68 -11.43 -24.31
C LEU A 215 -7.32 -9.97 -24.49
N VAL A 216 -7.74 -9.12 -23.57
CA VAL A 216 -7.42 -7.68 -23.55
C VAL A 216 -6.17 -7.47 -22.71
N GLY A 217 -5.06 -7.13 -23.36
CA GLY A 217 -3.73 -6.97 -22.75
C GLY A 217 -3.30 -5.51 -22.60
N GLY A 218 -1.98 -5.34 -22.38
CA GLY A 218 -1.34 -4.03 -22.25
C GLY A 218 -1.32 -3.48 -20.83
N TRP A 219 -0.66 -2.32 -20.69
CA TRP A 219 -0.41 -1.71 -19.38
C TRP A 219 -1.70 -1.27 -18.67
N SER A 220 -2.62 -0.65 -19.41
CA SER A 220 -3.91 -0.21 -18.86
C SER A 220 -4.77 -1.38 -18.37
N SER A 221 -4.80 -2.50 -19.13
CA SER A 221 -5.49 -3.73 -18.71
C SER A 221 -4.86 -4.35 -17.47
N PHE A 222 -3.52 -4.41 -17.41
CA PHE A 222 -2.79 -4.87 -16.23
C PHE A 222 -3.15 -4.03 -15.00
N GLU A 223 -3.25 -2.72 -15.14
CA GLU A 223 -3.61 -1.83 -14.04
C GLU A 223 -5.05 -2.08 -13.54
N VAL A 224 -6.01 -2.25 -14.44
CA VAL A 224 -7.40 -2.60 -14.09
C VAL A 224 -7.47 -3.93 -13.35
N ASP A 225 -6.79 -4.96 -13.87
CA ASP A 225 -6.77 -6.28 -13.26
C ASP A 225 -6.07 -6.26 -11.88
N MET A 226 -4.99 -5.50 -11.76
CA MET A 226 -4.28 -5.33 -10.49
C MET A 226 -5.14 -4.61 -9.45
N LYS A 227 -5.83 -3.52 -9.84
CA LYS A 227 -6.77 -2.81 -8.96
C LYS A 227 -7.88 -3.75 -8.48
N GLN A 228 -8.45 -4.53 -9.39
CA GLN A 228 -9.50 -5.48 -9.06
C GLN A 228 -8.99 -6.58 -8.13
N HIS A 229 -7.86 -7.21 -8.45
CA HIS A 229 -7.26 -8.25 -7.61
C HIS A 229 -6.90 -7.75 -6.22
N LEU A 230 -6.36 -6.54 -6.10
CA LEU A 230 -6.07 -5.93 -4.81
C LEU A 230 -7.38 -5.66 -4.03
N SER A 231 -8.40 -5.10 -4.69
CA SER A 231 -9.70 -4.84 -4.06
C SER A 231 -10.33 -6.10 -3.51
N ASP A 232 -10.26 -7.21 -4.24
CA ASP A 232 -10.83 -8.50 -3.84
C ASP A 232 -10.04 -9.19 -2.72
N ARG A 233 -8.72 -9.04 -2.70
CA ARG A 233 -7.83 -9.75 -1.77
C ARG A 233 -7.47 -8.97 -0.51
N ILE A 234 -7.37 -7.65 -0.60
CA ILE A 234 -7.03 -6.80 0.55
C ILE A 234 -7.95 -7.02 1.75
N PRO A 235 -9.31 -7.08 1.62
CA PRO A 235 -10.18 -7.32 2.78
C PRO A 235 -9.89 -8.64 3.48
N PHE A 236 -9.58 -9.69 2.72
CA PHE A 236 -9.22 -10.99 3.27
C PHE A 236 -7.90 -10.92 4.05
N VAL A 237 -6.85 -10.31 3.45
CA VAL A 237 -5.53 -10.17 4.07
C VAL A 237 -5.63 -9.30 5.33
N LEU A 238 -6.33 -8.17 5.26
CA LEU A 238 -6.56 -7.29 6.41
C LEU A 238 -7.26 -8.05 7.54
N THR A 239 -8.36 -8.74 7.25
CA THR A 239 -9.11 -9.51 8.25
C THR A 239 -8.22 -10.59 8.88
N PHE A 240 -7.44 -11.31 8.09
CA PHE A 240 -6.51 -12.33 8.59
C PHE A 240 -5.46 -11.74 9.53
N VAL A 241 -4.80 -10.63 9.13
CA VAL A 241 -3.79 -9.95 9.94
C VAL A 241 -4.39 -9.42 11.24
N LEU A 242 -5.57 -8.78 11.18
CA LEU A 242 -6.24 -8.24 12.36
C LEU A 242 -6.66 -9.34 13.33
N LEU A 243 -7.23 -10.45 12.84
CA LEU A 243 -7.61 -11.59 13.67
C LEU A 243 -6.39 -12.28 14.30
N LEU A 244 -5.34 -12.52 13.51
CA LEU A 244 -4.10 -13.09 14.03
C LEU A 244 -3.51 -12.23 15.14
N THR A 245 -3.46 -10.93 14.93
CA THR A 245 -3.01 -9.95 15.93
C THR A 245 -3.86 -9.97 17.18
N MET A 246 -5.18 -9.99 17.03
CA MET A 246 -6.10 -10.09 18.18
C MET A 246 -5.85 -11.36 18.99
N VAL A 247 -5.62 -12.50 18.33
CA VAL A 247 -5.30 -13.77 18.99
C VAL A 247 -3.98 -13.68 19.75
N LEU A 248 -2.92 -13.15 19.13
CA LEU A 248 -1.60 -13.03 19.76
C LEU A 248 -1.64 -12.13 21.00
N VAL A 249 -2.27 -10.95 20.92
CA VAL A 249 -2.42 -10.04 22.05
C VAL A 249 -3.32 -10.64 23.13
N TRP A 250 -4.41 -11.34 22.74
CA TRP A 250 -5.26 -12.06 23.68
C TRP A 250 -4.51 -13.15 24.45
N MET A 251 -3.70 -13.92 23.79
CA MET A 251 -2.86 -14.96 24.44
C MET A 251 -1.93 -14.34 25.48
N GLN A 252 -1.40 -13.15 25.22
CA GLN A 252 -0.47 -12.46 26.12
C GLN A 252 -1.17 -11.85 27.33
N VAL A 253 -2.28 -11.13 27.10
CA VAL A 253 -2.94 -10.30 28.15
C VAL A 253 -4.14 -11.01 28.77
N ARG A 254 -4.65 -12.07 28.11
CA ARG A 254 -5.84 -12.84 28.50
C ARG A 254 -7.09 -11.95 28.72
N SER A 255 -7.22 -10.91 27.92
CA SER A 255 -8.39 -10.02 27.82
C SER A 255 -8.83 -9.90 26.38
N ILE A 256 -10.14 -9.80 26.10
CA ILE A 256 -10.66 -9.53 24.75
C ILE A 256 -10.68 -8.02 24.45
N VAL A 257 -10.85 -7.21 25.45
CA VAL A 257 -11.02 -5.76 25.30
C VAL A 257 -9.72 -5.10 24.87
N VAL A 258 -8.59 -5.52 25.39
CA VAL A 258 -7.28 -4.96 25.07
C VAL A 258 -6.91 -5.18 23.60
N PRO A 259 -7.00 -6.40 23.03
CA PRO A 259 -6.73 -6.62 21.60
C PRO A 259 -7.63 -5.81 20.67
N VAL A 260 -8.93 -5.75 20.92
CA VAL A 260 -9.86 -4.97 20.10
C VAL A 260 -9.46 -3.49 20.07
N LYS A 261 -9.18 -2.94 21.24
CA LYS A 261 -8.71 -1.56 21.36
C LYS A 261 -7.40 -1.35 20.63
N ALA A 262 -6.43 -2.25 20.78
CA ALA A 262 -5.13 -2.21 20.15
C ALA A 262 -5.26 -2.14 18.62
N VAL A 263 -6.02 -3.04 18.05
CA VAL A 263 -6.30 -3.08 16.61
C VAL A 263 -6.96 -1.79 16.12
N LEU A 264 -7.98 -1.29 16.82
CA LEU A 264 -8.65 -0.04 16.43
C LEU A 264 -7.71 1.16 16.46
N MET A 265 -6.84 1.25 17.44
CA MET A 265 -5.86 2.33 17.55
C MET A 265 -4.80 2.26 16.45
N ASN A 266 -4.36 1.05 16.09
CA ASN A 266 -3.41 0.84 14.99
C ASN A 266 -4.03 1.20 13.64
N ILE A 267 -5.27 0.77 13.37
CA ILE A 267 -5.98 1.17 12.15
C ILE A 267 -6.05 2.70 12.05
N LEU A 268 -6.38 3.37 13.13
CA LEU A 268 -6.48 4.83 13.17
C LEU A 268 -5.13 5.51 12.90
N SER A 269 -4.05 4.97 13.48
CA SER A 269 -2.68 5.47 13.27
C SER A 269 -2.23 5.32 11.81
N VAL A 270 -2.45 4.14 11.23
CA VAL A 270 -2.10 3.85 9.84
C VAL A 270 -2.95 4.67 8.88
N SER A 271 -4.25 4.82 9.15
CA SER A 271 -5.13 5.67 8.34
C SER A 271 -4.68 7.14 8.33
N ALA A 272 -4.22 7.67 9.48
CA ALA A 272 -3.67 9.02 9.54
C ALA A 272 -2.41 9.18 8.68
N SER A 273 -1.53 8.18 8.66
CA SER A 273 -0.35 8.20 7.78
C SER A 273 -0.73 8.13 6.30
N PHE A 274 -1.71 7.31 5.95
CA PHE A 274 -2.22 7.23 4.57
C PHE A 274 -2.86 8.54 4.10
N GLY A 275 -3.66 9.20 4.93
CA GLY A 275 -4.20 10.50 4.55
C GLY A 275 -3.12 11.55 4.32
N LEU A 276 -2.06 11.54 5.13
CA LEU A 276 -0.92 12.45 4.92
C LEU A 276 -0.12 12.14 3.65
N ILE A 277 0.00 10.87 3.24
CA ILE A 277 0.63 10.54 1.94
C ILE A 277 -0.20 11.13 0.79
N VAL A 278 -1.53 11.01 0.85
CA VAL A 278 -2.42 11.59 -0.17
C VAL A 278 -2.20 13.10 -0.26
N VAL A 279 -2.25 13.82 0.85
CA VAL A 279 -2.04 15.28 0.88
C VAL A 279 -0.67 15.69 0.36
N VAL A 280 0.37 14.92 0.67
CA VAL A 280 1.74 15.26 0.24
C VAL A 280 1.95 14.86 -1.22
N PHE A 281 1.71 13.61 -1.60
CA PHE A 281 2.15 13.09 -2.89
C PHE A 281 1.09 13.20 -4.00
N GLN A 282 -0.19 13.09 -3.67
CA GLN A 282 -1.26 13.23 -4.66
C GLN A 282 -1.69 14.69 -4.81
N GLU A 283 -1.90 15.43 -3.69
CA GLU A 283 -2.32 16.84 -3.73
C GLU A 283 -1.15 17.82 -3.86
N GLY A 284 0.11 17.33 -3.72
CA GLY A 284 1.31 18.11 -3.99
C GLY A 284 1.81 18.99 -2.84
N LEU A 285 1.31 18.82 -1.61
CA LEU A 285 1.87 19.52 -0.46
C LEU A 285 3.34 19.12 -0.28
N LEU A 286 4.26 20.05 -0.30
CA LEU A 286 5.72 19.86 -0.24
C LEU A 286 6.37 19.36 -1.55
N SER A 287 5.70 19.36 -2.69
CA SER A 287 6.26 18.93 -3.98
C SER A 287 7.57 19.67 -4.33
N ASP A 288 7.59 20.99 -4.19
CA ASP A 288 8.79 21.81 -4.46
C ASP A 288 9.95 21.48 -3.50
N ALA A 289 9.62 21.26 -2.21
CA ALA A 289 10.64 21.01 -1.19
C ALA A 289 11.27 19.60 -1.31
N LEU A 290 10.50 18.63 -1.81
CA LEU A 290 10.92 17.24 -1.95
C LEU A 290 11.26 16.86 -3.41
N ASN A 291 11.17 17.82 -4.33
CA ASN A 291 11.46 17.66 -5.76
C ASN A 291 10.76 16.43 -6.37
N PHE A 292 9.45 16.51 -6.54
CA PHE A 292 8.64 15.49 -7.21
C PHE A 292 7.42 16.13 -7.89
N THR A 293 6.86 15.43 -8.87
CA THR A 293 5.60 15.82 -9.53
C THR A 293 4.44 15.16 -8.79
N PRO A 294 3.40 15.93 -8.35
CA PRO A 294 2.20 15.36 -7.75
C PRO A 294 1.49 14.40 -8.71
N GLN A 295 1.12 13.23 -8.21
CA GLN A 295 0.46 12.19 -9.00
C GLN A 295 -0.29 11.20 -8.10
N PRO A 296 -1.20 10.37 -8.66
CA PRO A 296 -1.81 9.27 -7.94
C PRO A 296 -0.77 8.35 -7.28
N LEU A 297 -1.13 7.72 -6.17
CA LEU A 297 -0.21 6.82 -5.47
C LEU A 297 -0.05 5.50 -6.22
N ASP A 298 1.16 4.94 -6.17
CA ASP A 298 1.38 3.59 -6.69
C ASP A 298 0.57 2.54 -5.93
N LEU A 299 -0.05 1.60 -6.67
CA LEU A 299 -0.91 0.54 -6.17
C LEU A 299 -0.27 -0.32 -5.07
N MET A 300 1.06 -0.45 -5.10
CA MET A 300 1.81 -1.26 -4.15
C MET A 300 2.13 -0.53 -2.84
N VAL A 301 2.07 0.82 -2.83
CA VAL A 301 2.42 1.62 -1.64
C VAL A 301 1.48 1.35 -0.46
N PRO A 302 0.14 1.42 -0.59
CA PRO A 302 -0.74 1.20 0.56
C PRO A 302 -0.62 -0.18 1.20
N PRO A 303 -0.65 -1.33 0.48
CA PRO A 303 -0.54 -2.64 1.12
C PRO A 303 0.84 -2.86 1.77
N LEU A 304 1.91 -2.35 1.15
CA LEU A 304 3.27 -2.50 1.66
C LEU A 304 3.46 -1.65 2.93
N VAL A 305 3.05 -0.39 2.90
CA VAL A 305 3.09 0.50 4.07
C VAL A 305 2.22 -0.04 5.19
N PHE A 306 1.00 -0.54 4.88
CA PHE A 306 0.15 -1.17 5.89
C PHE A 306 0.86 -2.33 6.58
N GLY A 307 1.40 -3.28 5.79
CA GLY A 307 2.06 -4.46 6.35
C GLY A 307 3.23 -4.11 7.27
N ILE A 308 4.08 -3.18 6.83
CA ILE A 308 5.26 -2.76 7.60
C ILE A 308 4.85 -1.92 8.82
N ALA A 309 4.04 -0.87 8.63
CA ALA A 309 3.66 0.03 9.72
C ALA A 309 2.85 -0.69 10.80
N PHE A 310 1.91 -1.56 10.39
CA PHE A 310 1.10 -2.34 11.31
C PHE A 310 1.97 -3.32 12.12
N GLY A 311 2.89 -4.04 11.46
CA GLY A 311 3.82 -4.94 12.13
C GLY A 311 4.71 -4.22 13.15
N LEU A 312 5.33 -3.11 12.75
CA LEU A 312 6.18 -2.30 13.64
C LEU A 312 5.40 -1.74 14.84
N SER A 313 4.20 -1.25 14.62
CA SER A 313 3.35 -0.72 15.71
C SER A 313 3.00 -1.82 16.72
N MET A 314 2.69 -3.03 16.24
CA MET A 314 2.33 -4.14 17.12
C MET A 314 3.46 -4.59 18.03
N ASP A 315 4.69 -4.63 17.54
CA ASP A 315 5.85 -5.05 18.35
C ASP A 315 6.04 -4.19 19.59
N TYR A 316 5.86 -2.88 19.46
CA TYR A 316 5.94 -1.96 20.61
C TYR A 316 4.70 -1.99 21.48
N GLU A 317 3.53 -2.22 20.91
CA GLU A 317 2.30 -2.34 21.67
C GLU A 317 2.33 -3.56 22.56
N VAL A 318 2.76 -4.71 22.03
CA VAL A 318 2.98 -5.95 22.78
C VAL A 318 3.91 -5.73 23.96
N LEU A 319 5.04 -5.03 23.74
CA LEU A 319 6.01 -4.71 24.80
C LEU A 319 5.38 -3.83 25.90
N MET A 320 4.66 -2.78 25.51
CA MET A 320 3.99 -1.88 26.45
C MET A 320 2.89 -2.59 27.25
N LEU A 321 2.03 -3.34 26.56
CA LEU A 321 0.94 -4.08 27.17
C LEU A 321 1.44 -5.16 28.13
N SER A 322 2.57 -5.81 27.81
CA SER A 322 3.22 -6.77 28.72
C SER A 322 3.57 -6.11 30.07
N ARG A 323 4.19 -4.93 30.03
CA ARG A 323 4.58 -4.19 31.23
C ARG A 323 3.36 -3.67 32.02
N ILE A 324 2.31 -3.22 31.32
CA ILE A 324 1.07 -2.81 31.97
C ILE A 324 0.37 -4.02 32.64
N HIS A 325 0.35 -5.17 31.95
CA HIS A 325 -0.27 -6.39 32.49
C HIS A 325 0.49 -6.94 33.71
N GLU A 326 1.82 -6.91 33.70
CA GLU A 326 2.68 -7.26 34.84
C GLU A 326 2.33 -6.38 36.05
N ALA A 327 2.32 -5.05 35.87
CA ALA A 327 1.96 -4.12 36.94
C ALA A 327 0.49 -4.25 37.41
N TRP A 328 -0.44 -4.62 36.51
CA TRP A 328 -1.81 -4.91 36.88
C TRP A 328 -1.92 -6.15 37.78
N ASN A 329 -1.19 -7.22 37.46
CA ASN A 329 -1.19 -8.45 38.27
C ASN A 329 -0.60 -8.24 39.67
N GLU A 330 0.34 -7.30 39.81
CA GLU A 330 0.96 -6.95 41.08
C GLU A 330 0.07 -6.03 41.95
N THR A 331 -0.57 -5.03 41.31
CA THR A 331 -1.21 -3.93 42.06
C THR A 331 -2.73 -4.02 42.11
N GLY A 332 -3.37 -4.65 41.11
CA GLY A 332 -4.84 -4.62 40.95
C GLY A 332 -5.45 -3.24 40.67
N ASP A 333 -4.60 -2.19 40.55
CA ASP A 333 -5.02 -0.83 40.20
C ASP A 333 -4.67 -0.51 38.74
N ASN A 334 -5.72 -0.35 37.94
CA ASN A 334 -5.56 -0.08 36.50
C ASN A 334 -4.79 1.23 36.20
N THR A 335 -4.98 2.27 37.01
CA THR A 335 -4.35 3.56 36.82
C THR A 335 -2.86 3.50 37.11
N LEU A 336 -2.52 2.84 38.21
CA LEU A 336 -1.15 2.62 38.62
C LEU A 336 -0.43 1.70 37.60
N ALA A 337 -1.09 0.62 37.18
CA ALA A 337 -0.55 -0.32 36.19
C ALA A 337 -0.21 0.37 34.86
N VAL A 338 -1.11 1.20 34.34
CA VAL A 338 -0.86 1.98 33.10
C VAL A 338 0.29 2.96 33.28
N SER A 339 0.35 3.69 34.39
CA SER A 339 1.44 4.64 34.66
C SER A 339 2.80 3.94 34.78
N THR A 340 2.86 2.84 35.53
CA THR A 340 4.09 2.07 35.74
C THR A 340 4.56 1.39 34.44
N GLY A 341 3.64 0.80 33.69
CA GLY A 341 3.97 0.17 32.40
C GLY A 341 4.50 1.15 31.38
N LEU A 342 3.87 2.34 31.27
CA LEU A 342 4.36 3.42 30.39
C LEU A 342 5.71 3.97 30.84
N GLN A 343 5.94 4.09 32.13
CA GLN A 343 7.23 4.53 32.67
C GLN A 343 8.33 3.52 32.34
N ALA A 344 8.06 2.23 32.47
CA ALA A 344 9.03 1.16 32.21
C ALA A 344 9.38 1.00 30.74
N SER A 345 8.38 1.15 29.84
CA SER A 345 8.55 0.95 28.40
C SER A 345 8.82 2.24 27.61
N GLY A 346 8.38 3.40 28.10
CA GLY A 346 8.34 4.65 27.34
C GLY A 346 9.69 5.13 26.80
N SER A 347 10.76 4.99 27.57
CA SER A 347 12.12 5.39 27.11
C SER A 347 12.64 4.48 25.99
N LEU A 348 12.37 3.19 26.07
CA LEU A 348 12.76 2.21 25.06
C LEU A 348 11.98 2.45 23.76
N ILE A 349 10.67 2.58 23.86
CA ILE A 349 9.78 2.86 22.72
C ILE A 349 10.18 4.17 22.02
N THR A 350 10.42 5.24 22.79
CA THR A 350 10.83 6.53 22.21
C THR A 350 12.19 6.44 21.50
N GLY A 351 13.14 5.73 22.09
CA GLY A 351 14.46 5.54 21.48
C GLY A 351 14.37 4.76 20.17
N ALA A 352 13.64 3.66 20.18
CA ALA A 352 13.42 2.84 19.00
C ALA A 352 12.62 3.57 17.90
N ALA A 353 11.56 4.30 18.27
CA ALA A 353 10.81 5.12 17.33
C ALA A 353 11.69 6.21 16.69
N ALA A 354 12.55 6.89 17.47
CA ALA A 354 13.45 7.88 16.94
C ALA A 354 14.45 7.30 15.91
N ILE A 355 14.97 6.10 16.17
CA ILE A 355 15.85 5.41 15.21
C ILE A 355 15.10 5.09 13.92
N MET A 356 13.89 4.55 14.02
CA MET A 356 13.10 4.19 12.84
C MET A 356 12.67 5.42 12.04
N ILE A 357 12.22 6.48 12.71
CA ILE A 357 11.89 7.73 12.04
C ILE A 357 13.11 8.25 11.28
N ALA A 358 14.30 8.22 11.89
CA ALA A 358 15.52 8.65 11.22
C ALA A 358 15.85 7.78 9.99
N VAL A 359 15.71 6.47 10.10
CA VAL A 359 15.96 5.51 8.99
C VAL A 359 14.95 5.74 7.86
N PHE A 360 13.65 5.77 8.15
CA PHE A 360 12.62 5.97 7.14
C PHE A 360 12.66 7.37 6.53
N SER A 361 13.03 8.39 7.32
CA SER A 361 13.25 9.73 6.79
C SER A 361 14.38 9.79 5.77
N GLY A 362 15.36 8.88 5.85
CA GLY A 362 16.40 8.74 4.82
C GLY A 362 15.85 8.40 3.44
N PHE A 363 14.78 7.61 3.36
CA PHE A 363 14.12 7.27 2.09
C PHE A 363 13.34 8.45 1.47
N ILE A 364 12.97 9.48 2.26
CA ILE A 364 12.31 10.68 1.75
C ILE A 364 13.19 11.44 0.75
N PHE A 365 14.51 11.29 0.88
CA PHE A 365 15.49 11.87 -0.02
C PHE A 365 15.85 10.98 -1.21
N ALA A 366 15.17 9.85 -1.39
CA ALA A 366 15.33 9.03 -2.59
C ALA A 366 14.76 9.77 -3.80
N ASP A 367 15.34 9.52 -4.98
CA ASP A 367 14.89 10.17 -6.21
C ASP A 367 13.60 9.56 -6.75
N VAL A 368 13.39 8.26 -6.55
CA VAL A 368 12.20 7.53 -7.02
C VAL A 368 11.00 7.78 -6.08
N MET A 369 9.89 8.24 -6.63
CA MET A 369 8.70 8.66 -5.88
C MET A 369 8.11 7.54 -5.02
N ILE A 370 8.08 6.29 -5.50
CA ILE A 370 7.56 5.14 -4.75
C ILE A 370 8.36 4.96 -3.43
N ILE A 371 9.69 5.01 -3.51
CA ILE A 371 10.56 4.85 -2.33
C ILE A 371 10.38 6.03 -1.38
N LYS A 372 10.30 7.25 -1.92
CA LYS A 372 10.08 8.50 -1.17
C LYS A 372 8.75 8.46 -0.40
N SER A 373 7.67 8.04 -1.05
CA SER A 373 6.34 7.93 -0.45
C SER A 373 6.27 6.86 0.63
N ILE A 374 6.87 5.69 0.43
CA ILE A 374 6.97 4.63 1.45
C ILE A 374 7.75 5.13 2.67
N GLY A 375 8.91 5.76 2.46
CA GLY A 375 9.72 6.30 3.54
C GLY A 375 8.99 7.35 4.36
N PHE A 376 8.32 8.29 3.70
CA PHE A 376 7.50 9.31 4.34
C PHE A 376 6.36 8.68 5.15
N ALA A 377 5.60 7.76 4.53
CA ALA A 377 4.49 7.08 5.18
C ALA A 377 4.91 6.34 6.45
N LEU A 378 6.00 5.57 6.38
CA LEU A 378 6.50 4.81 7.52
C LEU A 378 7.05 5.72 8.61
N ALA A 379 7.76 6.79 8.26
CA ALA A 379 8.24 7.77 9.23
C ALA A 379 7.08 8.43 10.00
N ILE A 380 6.04 8.85 9.28
CA ILE A 380 4.84 9.46 9.87
C ILE A 380 4.04 8.43 10.68
N ALA A 381 3.85 7.20 10.18
CA ALA A 381 3.14 6.15 10.92
C ALA A 381 3.80 5.89 12.28
N VAL A 382 5.12 5.73 12.31
CA VAL A 382 5.87 5.52 13.55
C VAL A 382 5.81 6.78 14.46
N PHE A 383 5.90 7.98 13.88
CA PHE A 383 5.80 9.22 14.64
C PHE A 383 4.44 9.38 15.31
N VAL A 384 3.36 9.20 14.56
CA VAL A 384 1.97 9.30 15.05
C VAL A 384 1.71 8.24 16.12
N ASP A 385 2.14 7.00 15.86
CA ASP A 385 1.95 5.90 16.81
C ASP A 385 2.70 6.15 18.13
N ALA A 386 3.99 6.46 18.07
CA ALA A 386 4.81 6.67 19.27
C ALA A 386 4.40 7.92 20.08
N THR A 387 3.88 8.97 19.44
CA THR A 387 3.55 10.25 20.10
C THR A 387 2.07 10.36 20.44
N ILE A 388 1.17 10.25 19.46
CA ILE A 388 -0.25 10.49 19.67
C ILE A 388 -0.91 9.25 20.25
N VAL A 389 -0.75 8.10 19.61
CA VAL A 389 -1.47 6.90 20.01
C VAL A 389 -0.99 6.41 21.37
N ARG A 390 0.29 6.18 21.55
CA ARG A 390 0.82 5.59 22.79
C ARG A 390 0.91 6.54 23.95
N ALA A 391 1.26 7.81 23.69
CA ALA A 391 1.40 8.76 24.78
C ALA A 391 0.05 9.33 25.25
N ILE A 392 -0.96 9.42 24.36
CA ILE A 392 -2.23 10.09 24.64
C ILE A 392 -3.42 9.11 24.57
N VAL A 393 -3.63 8.45 23.42
CA VAL A 393 -4.83 7.67 23.17
C VAL A 393 -4.90 6.44 24.06
N VAL A 394 -3.81 5.64 24.12
CA VAL A 394 -3.76 4.41 24.93
C VAL A 394 -4.00 4.68 26.42
N PRO A 395 -3.24 5.57 27.08
CA PRO A 395 -3.46 5.80 28.52
C PRO A 395 -4.82 6.42 28.83
N SER A 396 -5.32 7.31 27.95
CA SER A 396 -6.66 7.90 28.11
C SER A 396 -7.76 6.85 28.01
N ALA A 397 -7.71 6.02 26.97
CA ALA A 397 -8.70 4.95 26.77
C ALA A 397 -8.63 3.90 27.90
N MET A 398 -7.44 3.47 28.30
CA MET A 398 -7.27 2.52 29.40
C MET A 398 -7.80 3.10 30.74
N ARG A 399 -7.61 4.39 30.97
CA ARG A 399 -8.14 5.07 32.16
C ARG A 399 -9.67 5.11 32.17
N LEU A 400 -10.29 5.41 31.02
CA LEU A 400 -11.77 5.49 30.90
C LEU A 400 -12.43 4.12 31.08
N MET A 401 -11.82 3.07 30.51
CA MET A 401 -12.35 1.72 30.61
C MET A 401 -12.09 1.06 31.97
N GLY A 402 -11.08 1.49 32.70
CA GLY A 402 -10.80 1.00 34.06
C GLY A 402 -10.65 -0.53 34.11
N LYS A 403 -11.40 -1.19 35.00
CA LYS A 403 -11.38 -2.65 35.16
C LYS A 403 -11.90 -3.41 33.93
N ALA A 404 -12.72 -2.78 33.09
CA ALA A 404 -13.21 -3.40 31.84
C ALA A 404 -12.10 -3.78 30.85
N ASN A 405 -10.93 -3.11 30.92
CA ASN A 405 -9.77 -3.52 30.12
C ASN A 405 -9.36 -4.98 30.34
N TRP A 406 -9.57 -5.51 31.53
CA TRP A 406 -9.11 -6.84 31.94
C TRP A 406 -10.22 -7.90 31.88
N TRP A 407 -11.32 -7.57 31.20
CA TRP A 407 -12.44 -8.50 31.05
C TRP A 407 -12.07 -9.63 30.12
N SER A 408 -12.28 -10.87 30.60
CA SER A 408 -12.15 -12.10 29.85
C SER A 408 -13.37 -12.96 30.08
N PRO A 409 -13.99 -13.53 29.06
CA PRO A 409 -15.03 -14.52 29.26
C PRO A 409 -14.42 -15.73 29.97
N ASN A 410 -15.13 -16.24 30.98
CA ASN A 410 -14.72 -17.40 31.75
C ASN A 410 -14.80 -18.69 30.89
N PHE A 411 -13.85 -18.89 29.99
CA PHE A 411 -13.66 -20.19 29.38
C PHE A 411 -12.93 -21.10 30.38
N GLY A 412 -13.70 -21.85 31.19
CA GLY A 412 -13.19 -23.03 31.92
C GLY A 412 -12.53 -22.79 33.27
N LYS A 413 -12.96 -21.85 34.10
CA LYS A 413 -12.83 -22.01 35.55
C LYS A 413 -14.02 -22.81 36.03
N LYS A 414 -13.92 -24.17 36.07
CA LYS A 414 -14.66 -24.97 37.03
C LYS A 414 -14.22 -24.50 38.41
N ALA A 415 -15.21 -24.18 39.22
CA ALA A 415 -15.09 -23.82 40.64
C ALA A 415 -14.24 -24.83 41.41
#